data_186c212a6173d913ee41389ff58c4123
#
_entry.id   186c212a6173d913ee41389ff58c4123
#
_cell.length_a   1.000
_cell.length_b   1.000
_cell.length_c   1.000
_cell.angle_alpha   90.00
_cell.angle_beta   90.00
_cell.angle_gamma   90.00
#
_symmetry.space_group_name_H-M   'P 1'
#
loop_
_entity.id
_entity.type
_entity.pdbx_description
1 polymer ?
#
loop_
_entity_poly.entity_id
_entity_poly.type
_entity_poly.pdbx_seq_one_letter_code
_entity_poly.pdbx_strand_id
1 'polypeptide(L)'
;MRRRTAIVATATALLPTTGPTATMATGERDAAAAARGRLTARPRPSPTPRPEVAPGPRPLGLDPARDAFLHVPAGLRPERPAPLVVAFHGAGGEGRQMLDILTGLADAEGFLLLAPDSRGVTWDVIRDGYGPDVAFVDEAMGRVFAGHAVDPARLAAAGFSDGASYALSLGLTNGGLFTHVLAFSPGFMAPARTEDSPRFFVSHGVRDAVLPIDRTSRRVVPRLEAAGYEVEYREFPDGHTVPPGVARDAVAWFLGG
;
A
#
# COMPACT_ATOMS: atom_id res chain seq x y z
N MET A 1 -71.39 -25.81 -36.14
CA MET A 1 -70.80 -24.70 -35.36
C MET A 1 -69.97 -25.26 -34.24
N ARG A 2 -68.63 -25.21 -34.35
CA ARG A 2 -67.69 -25.64 -33.32
C ARG A 2 -66.98 -24.38 -32.79
N ARG A 3 -67.18 -24.06 -31.53
CA ARG A 3 -66.51 -22.94 -30.83
C ARG A 3 -65.08 -23.38 -30.46
N ARG A 4 -64.08 -22.63 -30.89
CA ARG A 4 -62.67 -22.77 -30.47
C ARG A 4 -62.45 -21.91 -29.25
N THR A 5 -62.10 -22.51 -28.13
CA THR A 5 -61.66 -21.82 -26.92
C THR A 5 -60.18 -21.51 -27.05
N ALA A 6 -59.80 -20.23 -26.96
CA ALA A 6 -58.41 -19.79 -26.94
C ALA A 6 -57.90 -19.84 -25.50
N ILE A 7 -56.82 -20.56 -25.27
CA ILE A 7 -56.08 -20.59 -24.01
C ILE A 7 -55.03 -19.47 -24.07
N VAL A 8 -55.15 -18.46 -23.20
CA VAL A 8 -54.12 -17.41 -23.02
C VAL A 8 -53.11 -17.95 -21.99
N ALA A 9 -51.89 -18.18 -22.45
CA ALA A 9 -50.79 -18.55 -21.57
C ALA A 9 -50.16 -17.26 -21.04
N THR A 10 -50.27 -17.02 -19.73
CA THR A 10 -49.59 -15.95 -19.00
C THR A 10 -48.15 -16.38 -18.74
N ALA A 11 -47.19 -15.76 -19.41
CA ALA A 11 -45.76 -15.93 -19.14
C ALA A 11 -45.38 -15.09 -17.91
N THR A 12 -45.13 -15.73 -16.78
CA THR A 12 -44.54 -15.10 -15.60
C THR A 12 -43.06 -14.94 -15.82
N ALA A 13 -42.61 -13.69 -16.03
CA ALA A 13 -41.17 -13.39 -16.11
C ALA A 13 -40.54 -13.53 -14.71
N LEU A 14 -39.70 -14.52 -14.53
CA LEU A 14 -38.78 -14.60 -13.38
C LEU A 14 -37.70 -13.52 -13.53
N LEU A 15 -37.72 -12.53 -12.66
CA LEU A 15 -36.60 -11.62 -12.46
C LEU A 15 -35.44 -12.41 -11.83
N PRO A 16 -34.20 -12.26 -12.30
CA PRO A 16 -33.07 -12.88 -11.63
C PRO A 16 -32.87 -12.21 -10.27
N THR A 17 -33.07 -12.93 -9.21
CA THR A 17 -32.68 -12.55 -7.86
C THR A 17 -31.14 -12.51 -7.82
N THR A 18 -30.54 -11.32 -7.83
CA THR A 18 -29.12 -11.14 -7.49
C THR A 18 -28.97 -11.45 -6.00
N GLY A 19 -28.80 -12.72 -5.70
CA GLY A 19 -28.72 -13.23 -4.35
C GLY A 19 -27.36 -13.02 -3.70
N PRO A 20 -27.23 -13.33 -2.39
CA PRO A 20 -26.03 -13.16 -1.57
C PRO A 20 -24.77 -13.92 -2.08
N THR A 21 -24.93 -14.81 -3.05
CA THR A 21 -23.89 -15.67 -3.62
C THR A 21 -22.76 -14.89 -4.33
N ALA A 22 -23.06 -13.75 -4.97
CA ALA A 22 -22.04 -12.96 -5.67
C ALA A 22 -21.12 -12.20 -4.68
N THR A 23 -21.68 -11.70 -3.58
CA THR A 23 -20.93 -10.97 -2.54
C THR A 23 -20.03 -11.91 -1.74
N MET A 24 -20.50 -13.13 -1.41
CA MET A 24 -19.68 -14.14 -0.73
C MET A 24 -18.53 -14.63 -1.61
N ALA A 25 -18.76 -14.85 -2.91
CA ALA A 25 -17.69 -15.25 -3.84
C ALA A 25 -16.62 -14.17 -4.04
N THR A 26 -16.97 -12.89 -3.89
CA THR A 26 -16.00 -11.78 -3.95
C THR A 26 -15.15 -11.75 -2.69
N GLY A 27 -15.76 -11.78 -1.51
CA GLY A 27 -15.04 -11.79 -0.23
C GLY A 27 -14.08 -12.98 -0.06
N GLU A 28 -14.46 -14.18 -0.53
CA GLU A 28 -13.58 -15.36 -0.52
C GLU A 28 -12.38 -15.19 -1.47
N ARG A 29 -12.57 -14.57 -2.63
CA ARG A 29 -11.47 -14.26 -3.58
C ARG A 29 -10.51 -13.25 -3.02
N ASP A 30 -11.02 -12.21 -2.36
CA ASP A 30 -10.21 -11.15 -1.75
C ASP A 30 -9.42 -11.70 -0.55
N ALA A 31 -10.03 -12.55 0.28
CA ALA A 31 -9.34 -13.24 1.35
C ALA A 31 -8.24 -14.19 0.83
N ALA A 32 -8.51 -14.93 -0.24
CA ALA A 32 -7.53 -15.80 -0.88
C ALA A 32 -6.39 -15.02 -1.56
N ALA A 33 -6.66 -13.83 -2.09
CA ALA A 33 -5.65 -12.92 -2.62
C ALA A 33 -4.77 -12.38 -1.49
N ALA A 34 -5.38 -11.91 -0.40
CA ALA A 34 -4.68 -11.40 0.77
C ALA A 34 -3.76 -12.44 1.41
N ALA A 35 -4.21 -13.70 1.56
CA ALA A 35 -3.39 -14.80 2.06
C ALA A 35 -2.16 -15.13 1.19
N ARG A 36 -2.12 -14.59 -0.04
CA ARG A 36 -0.97 -14.68 -0.96
C ARG A 36 -0.21 -13.36 -1.08
N GLY A 37 -0.45 -12.41 -0.19
CA GLY A 37 0.17 -11.09 -0.22
C GLY A 37 -0.27 -10.21 -1.39
N ARG A 38 -1.35 -10.57 -2.10
CA ARG A 38 -1.79 -9.89 -3.32
C ARG A 38 -2.77 -8.77 -3.01
N LEU A 39 -2.43 -7.56 -3.44
CA LEU A 39 -3.31 -6.41 -3.49
C LEU A 39 -4.11 -6.41 -4.80
N THR A 40 -5.39 -6.10 -4.73
CA THR A 40 -6.32 -6.07 -5.86
C THR A 40 -6.75 -4.66 -6.25
N ALA A 41 -6.68 -3.71 -5.32
CA ALA A 41 -6.97 -2.31 -5.55
C ALA A 41 -6.05 -1.71 -6.61
N ARG A 42 -6.63 -0.96 -7.54
CA ARG A 42 -5.88 -0.30 -8.63
C ARG A 42 -6.33 1.14 -8.80
N PRO A 43 -5.41 2.09 -9.05
CA PRO A 43 -5.79 3.43 -9.44
C PRO A 43 -6.59 3.38 -10.75
N ARG A 44 -7.67 4.16 -10.80
CA ARG A 44 -8.52 4.24 -11.99
C ARG A 44 -8.50 5.66 -12.52
N PRO A 45 -8.40 5.85 -13.85
CA PRO A 45 -8.68 7.14 -14.45
C PRO A 45 -10.09 7.58 -14.03
N SER A 46 -10.23 8.74 -13.41
CA SER A 46 -11.55 9.25 -13.03
C SER A 46 -12.00 10.27 -14.07
N PRO A 47 -13.08 10.01 -14.81
CA PRO A 47 -13.65 11.00 -15.73
C PRO A 47 -14.43 12.10 -15.00
N THR A 48 -14.71 11.93 -13.71
CA THR A 48 -15.51 12.86 -12.92
C THR A 48 -14.63 13.75 -12.05
N PRO A 49 -14.84 15.07 -12.04
CA PRO A 49 -14.18 15.95 -11.07
C PRO A 49 -14.48 15.46 -9.64
N ARG A 50 -13.44 15.31 -8.85
CA ARG A 50 -13.57 14.91 -7.45
C ARG A 50 -13.77 16.15 -6.60
N PRO A 51 -14.58 16.09 -5.53
CA PRO A 51 -14.71 17.19 -4.61
C PRO A 51 -13.35 17.56 -4.03
N GLU A 52 -13.12 18.84 -3.83
CA GLU A 52 -11.95 19.31 -3.11
C GLU A 52 -11.96 18.72 -1.70
N VAL A 53 -10.85 18.11 -1.34
CA VAL A 53 -10.68 17.48 -0.02
C VAL A 53 -9.78 18.38 0.81
N ALA A 54 -10.19 18.70 2.03
CA ALA A 54 -9.41 19.52 2.95
C ALA A 54 -8.00 18.94 3.15
N PRO A 55 -6.95 19.77 3.11
CA PRO A 55 -5.58 19.33 3.38
C PRO A 55 -5.43 18.78 4.80
N GLY A 56 -4.38 17.98 5.00
CA GLY A 56 -3.99 17.46 6.30
C GLY A 56 -4.32 15.98 6.51
N PRO A 57 -3.87 15.42 7.64
CA PRO A 57 -4.07 14.03 7.99
C PRO A 57 -5.49 13.80 8.53
N ARG A 58 -6.11 12.69 8.12
CA ARG A 58 -7.42 12.25 8.62
C ARG A 58 -7.52 10.74 8.63
N PRO A 59 -8.28 10.15 9.57
CA PRO A 59 -8.60 8.73 9.54
C PRO A 59 -9.48 8.41 8.33
N LEU A 60 -9.36 7.20 7.80
CA LEU A 60 -10.25 6.70 6.75
C LEU A 60 -11.57 6.16 7.29
N GLY A 61 -11.67 5.87 8.58
CA GLY A 61 -12.86 5.34 9.24
C GLY A 61 -13.18 3.90 8.84
N LEU A 62 -12.15 3.10 8.59
CA LEU A 62 -12.30 1.69 8.21
C LEU A 62 -12.39 0.79 9.44
N ASP A 63 -11.68 1.12 10.50
CA ASP A 63 -11.67 0.37 11.75
C ASP A 63 -11.52 1.34 12.95
N PRO A 64 -12.40 1.28 13.96
CA PRO A 64 -12.37 2.20 15.09
C PRO A 64 -11.20 2.00 16.04
N ALA A 65 -10.56 0.83 16.03
CA ALA A 65 -9.45 0.48 16.93
C ALA A 65 -8.09 0.71 16.28
N ARG A 66 -7.93 0.29 15.03
CA ARG A 66 -6.69 0.42 14.25
C ARG A 66 -7.04 0.80 12.81
N ASP A 67 -6.99 2.08 12.52
CA ASP A 67 -7.41 2.64 11.23
C ASP A 67 -6.23 2.82 10.26
N ALA A 68 -6.49 3.44 9.15
CA ALA A 68 -5.51 4.00 8.24
C ALA A 68 -5.69 5.53 8.20
N PHE A 69 -4.59 6.25 8.12
CA PHE A 69 -4.60 7.71 7.99
C PHE A 69 -4.21 8.10 6.57
N LEU A 70 -4.98 9.00 5.98
CA LEU A 70 -4.61 9.63 4.73
C LEU A 70 -4.24 11.10 4.99
N HIS A 71 -3.01 11.47 4.64
CA HIS A 71 -2.63 12.87 4.54
C HIS A 71 -2.75 13.35 3.09
N VAL A 72 -3.47 14.44 2.92
CA VAL A 72 -3.63 15.15 1.64
C VAL A 72 -2.80 16.42 1.70
N PRO A 73 -1.81 16.59 0.82
CA PRO A 73 -0.95 17.77 0.85
C PRO A 73 -1.73 19.04 0.49
N ALA A 74 -1.31 20.16 1.06
CA ALA A 74 -1.82 21.46 0.67
C ALA A 74 -1.50 21.74 -0.82
N GLY A 75 -2.49 22.20 -1.58
CA GLY A 75 -2.30 22.50 -3.00
C GLY A 75 -2.43 21.29 -3.95
N LEU A 76 -2.86 20.13 -3.45
CA LEU A 76 -3.26 19.01 -4.32
C LEU A 76 -4.33 19.47 -5.32
N ARG A 77 -4.11 19.19 -6.60
CA ARG A 77 -5.09 19.50 -7.66
C ARG A 77 -5.91 18.24 -7.97
N PRO A 78 -7.23 18.25 -7.69
CA PRO A 78 -8.08 17.05 -7.85
C PRO A 78 -8.08 16.46 -9.27
N GLU A 79 -7.84 17.30 -10.29
CA GLU A 79 -7.78 16.92 -11.70
C GLU A 79 -6.43 16.33 -12.15
N ARG A 80 -5.40 16.48 -11.34
CA ARG A 80 -4.06 15.94 -11.65
C ARG A 80 -3.78 14.70 -10.82
N PRO A 81 -3.41 13.58 -11.46
CA PRO A 81 -2.94 12.41 -10.72
C PRO A 81 -1.73 12.75 -9.86
N ALA A 82 -1.83 12.44 -8.58
CA ALA A 82 -0.75 12.67 -7.61
C ALA A 82 0.03 11.39 -7.32
N PRO A 83 1.34 11.47 -7.01
CA PRO A 83 2.06 10.35 -6.44
C PRO A 83 1.41 9.88 -5.13
N LEU A 84 1.53 8.59 -4.82
CA LEU A 84 1.07 8.02 -3.55
C LEU A 84 2.20 7.25 -2.87
N VAL A 85 2.41 7.52 -1.59
CA VAL A 85 3.25 6.72 -0.70
C VAL A 85 2.36 6.00 0.31
N VAL A 86 2.44 4.67 0.36
CA VAL A 86 1.81 3.82 1.38
C VAL A 86 2.89 3.46 2.40
N ALA A 87 2.79 3.95 3.63
CA ALA A 87 3.87 3.94 4.61
C ALA A 87 3.55 3.09 5.85
N PHE A 88 4.37 2.07 6.10
CA PHE A 88 4.20 1.05 7.11
C PHE A 88 5.07 1.33 8.35
N HIS A 89 4.46 1.38 9.53
CA HIS A 89 5.13 1.65 10.82
C HIS A 89 5.99 0.47 11.29
N GLY A 90 6.90 0.74 12.24
CA GLY A 90 7.69 -0.28 12.93
C GLY A 90 6.87 -1.10 13.94
N ALA A 91 7.48 -2.15 14.51
CA ALA A 91 6.84 -2.98 15.53
C ALA A 91 6.35 -2.15 16.72
N GLY A 92 5.13 -2.45 17.19
CA GLY A 92 4.49 -1.74 18.31
C GLY A 92 4.04 -0.32 17.99
N GLY A 93 4.21 0.13 16.72
CA GLY A 93 3.81 1.46 16.27
C GLY A 93 2.38 1.51 15.72
N GLU A 94 2.09 2.67 15.15
CA GLU A 94 0.85 3.02 14.47
C GLU A 94 1.17 3.85 13.22
N GLY A 95 0.22 4.01 12.32
CA GLY A 95 0.38 4.81 11.09
C GLY A 95 0.81 6.26 11.37
N ARG A 96 0.43 6.82 12.53
CA ARG A 96 0.87 8.16 12.96
C ARG A 96 2.39 8.31 13.00
N GLN A 97 3.14 7.27 13.36
CA GLN A 97 4.60 7.30 13.32
C GLN A 97 5.15 7.62 11.92
N MET A 98 4.53 7.06 10.89
CA MET A 98 4.94 7.35 9.51
C MET A 98 4.46 8.72 9.03
N LEU A 99 3.33 9.21 9.53
CA LEU A 99 2.90 10.60 9.31
C LEU A 99 3.93 11.59 9.88
N ASP A 100 4.39 11.38 11.11
CA ASP A 100 5.38 12.25 11.77
C ASP A 100 6.70 12.33 10.96
N ILE A 101 7.08 11.24 10.28
CA ILE A 101 8.29 11.18 9.46
C ILE A 101 8.09 11.87 8.09
N LEU A 102 6.92 11.68 7.44
CA LEU A 102 6.76 11.98 6.02
C LEU A 102 5.80 13.13 5.68
N THR A 103 4.95 13.60 6.61
CA THR A 103 3.95 14.65 6.32
C THR A 103 4.56 15.93 5.79
N GLY A 104 5.65 16.42 6.41
CA GLY A 104 6.32 17.63 5.94
C GLY A 104 6.88 17.50 4.51
N LEU A 105 7.31 16.30 4.12
CA LEU A 105 7.77 16.01 2.77
C LEU A 105 6.57 15.85 1.81
N ALA A 106 5.47 15.27 2.27
CA ALA A 106 4.25 15.16 1.48
C ALA A 106 3.69 16.55 1.10
N ASP A 107 3.70 17.49 2.05
CA ASP A 107 3.29 18.86 1.81
C ASP A 107 4.25 19.62 0.87
N ALA A 108 5.56 19.44 1.04
CA ALA A 108 6.56 20.11 0.25
C ALA A 108 6.60 19.63 -1.21
N GLU A 109 6.43 18.32 -1.42
CA GLU A 109 6.60 17.65 -2.71
C GLU A 109 5.28 17.27 -3.40
N GLY A 110 4.14 17.41 -2.73
CA GLY A 110 2.81 17.25 -3.32
C GLY A 110 2.39 15.81 -3.58
N PHE A 111 2.69 14.87 -2.68
CA PHE A 111 2.22 13.48 -2.78
C PHE A 111 1.20 13.12 -1.69
N LEU A 112 0.28 12.20 -2.01
CA LEU A 112 -0.62 11.59 -1.04
C LEU A 112 0.15 10.62 -0.14
N LEU A 113 -0.10 10.64 1.18
CA LEU A 113 0.53 9.73 2.12
C LEU A 113 -0.54 8.91 2.85
N LEU A 114 -0.57 7.61 2.59
CA LEU A 114 -1.42 6.65 3.28
C LEU A 114 -0.61 5.91 4.33
N ALA A 115 -1.03 5.96 5.58
CA ALA A 115 -0.35 5.34 6.70
C ALA A 115 -1.32 4.41 7.46
N PRO A 116 -1.41 3.12 7.08
CA PRO A 116 -2.27 2.14 7.76
C PRO A 116 -1.65 1.65 9.07
N ASP A 117 -2.50 1.30 10.03
CA ASP A 117 -2.12 0.51 11.20
C ASP A 117 -2.07 -0.99 10.84
N SER A 118 -1.11 -1.73 11.39
CA SER A 118 -1.13 -3.20 11.32
C SER A 118 -2.29 -3.76 12.14
N ARG A 119 -2.80 -4.94 11.79
CA ARG A 119 -3.88 -5.62 12.55
C ARG A 119 -3.40 -6.26 13.85
N GLY A 120 -2.12 -6.15 14.17
CA GLY A 120 -1.50 -6.65 15.39
C GLY A 120 -0.42 -5.72 15.92
N VAL A 121 0.46 -6.24 16.76
CA VAL A 121 1.64 -5.51 17.26
C VAL A 121 2.62 -5.19 16.14
N THR A 122 2.66 -6.03 15.11
CA THR A 122 3.43 -5.85 13.87
C THR A 122 2.70 -6.49 12.70
N TRP A 123 3.27 -6.41 11.51
CA TRP A 123 2.69 -6.87 10.25
C TRP A 123 2.63 -8.39 10.15
N ASP A 124 1.60 -8.90 9.51
CA ASP A 124 1.28 -10.33 9.43
C ASP A 124 2.41 -11.19 8.84
N VAL A 125 3.10 -10.74 7.80
CA VAL A 125 4.24 -11.47 7.19
C VAL A 125 5.38 -11.73 8.17
N ILE A 126 5.49 -10.95 9.24
CA ILE A 126 6.53 -11.11 10.27
C ILE A 126 6.14 -12.18 11.28
N ARG A 127 4.85 -12.43 11.46
CA ARG A 127 4.32 -13.38 12.45
C ARG A 127 4.00 -14.74 11.84
N ASP A 128 3.07 -14.78 10.89
CA ASP A 128 2.47 -16.03 10.44
C ASP A 128 2.26 -16.12 8.91
N GLY A 129 2.79 -15.15 8.14
CA GLY A 129 2.53 -15.01 6.70
C GLY A 129 1.40 -14.04 6.40
N TYR A 130 1.17 -13.78 5.12
CA TYR A 130 0.21 -12.77 4.65
C TYR A 130 -1.25 -13.11 5.00
N GLY A 131 -2.06 -12.08 5.23
CA GLY A 131 -3.48 -12.24 5.51
C GLY A 131 -4.19 -10.94 5.86
N PRO A 132 -4.56 -10.72 7.14
CA PRO A 132 -5.41 -9.60 7.55
C PRO A 132 -4.85 -8.21 7.25
N ASP A 133 -3.55 -8.02 7.37
CA ASP A 133 -2.92 -6.73 7.07
C ASP A 133 -2.98 -6.42 5.57
N VAL A 134 -2.76 -7.42 4.71
CA VAL A 134 -2.89 -7.25 3.25
C VAL A 134 -4.30 -6.87 2.86
N ALA A 135 -5.32 -7.54 3.43
CA ALA A 135 -6.72 -7.24 3.17
C ALA A 135 -7.06 -5.79 3.58
N PHE A 136 -6.60 -5.36 4.76
CA PHE A 136 -6.83 -4.01 5.25
C PHE A 136 -6.12 -2.94 4.41
N VAL A 137 -4.87 -3.18 4.03
CA VAL A 137 -4.11 -2.28 3.14
C VAL A 137 -4.80 -2.17 1.78
N ASP A 138 -5.30 -3.28 1.23
CA ASP A 138 -6.02 -3.30 -0.05
C ASP A 138 -7.31 -2.46 0.02
N GLU A 139 -8.09 -2.60 1.10
CA GLU A 139 -9.29 -1.80 1.35
C GLU A 139 -8.95 -0.30 1.49
N ALA A 140 -7.93 0.03 2.29
CA ALA A 140 -7.47 1.41 2.49
C ALA A 140 -7.02 2.05 1.17
N MET A 141 -6.22 1.34 0.37
CA MET A 141 -5.82 1.80 -0.97
C MET A 141 -7.03 1.96 -1.90
N GLY A 142 -7.97 1.02 -1.87
CA GLY A 142 -9.22 1.11 -2.64
C GLY A 142 -10.01 2.38 -2.30
N ARG A 143 -10.06 2.76 -1.02
CA ARG A 143 -10.69 4.00 -0.55
C ARG A 143 -9.97 5.24 -1.08
N VAL A 144 -8.63 5.24 -1.06
CA VAL A 144 -7.82 6.33 -1.62
C VAL A 144 -8.05 6.46 -3.13
N PHE A 145 -7.99 5.35 -3.89
CA PHE A 145 -8.21 5.35 -5.34
C PHE A 145 -9.64 5.76 -5.74
N ALA A 146 -10.64 5.48 -4.90
CA ALA A 146 -12.00 5.96 -5.12
C ALA A 146 -12.12 7.48 -4.89
N GLY A 147 -11.37 8.05 -3.92
CA GLY A 147 -11.43 9.45 -3.51
C GLY A 147 -10.45 10.38 -4.23
N HIS A 148 -9.33 9.88 -4.77
CA HIS A 148 -8.24 10.69 -5.31
C HIS A 148 -7.75 10.17 -6.66
N ALA A 149 -7.29 11.10 -7.52
CA ALA A 149 -6.56 10.75 -8.72
C ALA A 149 -5.11 10.39 -8.34
N VAL A 150 -4.73 9.12 -8.45
CA VAL A 150 -3.38 8.63 -8.15
C VAL A 150 -2.65 8.33 -9.45
N ASP A 151 -1.39 8.76 -9.53
CA ASP A 151 -0.50 8.47 -10.66
C ASP A 151 0.00 7.00 -10.58
N PRO A 152 -0.41 6.12 -11.48
CA PRO A 152 0.02 4.72 -11.44
C PRO A 152 1.52 4.53 -11.70
N ALA A 153 2.19 5.50 -12.30
CA ALA A 153 3.63 5.49 -12.51
C ALA A 153 4.43 5.92 -11.27
N ARG A 154 3.77 6.51 -10.26
CA ARG A 154 4.38 7.02 -9.03
C ARG A 154 3.64 6.56 -7.79
N LEU A 155 3.74 5.25 -7.51
CA LEU A 155 3.14 4.61 -6.36
C LEU A 155 4.22 3.84 -5.60
N ALA A 156 4.49 4.24 -4.35
CA ALA A 156 5.53 3.66 -3.52
C ALA A 156 4.98 2.93 -2.30
N ALA A 157 5.59 1.78 -1.96
CA ALA A 157 5.50 1.18 -0.64
C ALA A 157 6.69 1.68 0.19
N ALA A 158 6.44 2.30 1.35
CA ALA A 158 7.46 2.79 2.25
C ALA A 158 7.33 2.13 3.63
N GLY A 159 8.40 2.10 4.41
CA GLY A 159 8.28 1.63 5.79
C GLY A 159 9.56 1.75 6.60
N PHE A 160 9.40 1.66 7.93
CA PHE A 160 10.50 1.68 8.87
C PHE A 160 10.53 0.36 9.66
N SER A 161 11.74 -0.21 9.88
CA SER A 161 11.94 -1.41 10.71
C SER A 161 11.12 -2.61 10.19
N ASP A 162 10.19 -3.16 10.99
CA ASP A 162 9.24 -4.19 10.56
C ASP A 162 8.40 -3.73 9.37
N GLY A 163 7.97 -2.47 9.37
CA GLY A 163 7.27 -1.88 8.23
C GLY A 163 8.12 -1.81 6.96
N ALA A 164 9.45 -1.65 7.09
CA ALA A 164 10.35 -1.70 5.94
C ALA A 164 10.49 -3.14 5.39
N SER A 165 10.52 -4.13 6.28
CA SER A 165 10.50 -5.55 5.90
C SER A 165 9.19 -5.92 5.20
N TYR A 166 8.07 -5.36 5.68
CA TYR A 166 6.76 -5.50 5.06
C TYR A 166 6.70 -4.80 3.70
N ALA A 167 7.21 -3.57 3.59
CA ALA A 167 7.28 -2.82 2.33
C ALA A 167 8.07 -3.55 1.26
N LEU A 168 9.25 -4.10 1.60
CA LEU A 168 10.05 -4.93 0.70
C LEU A 168 9.27 -6.17 0.23
N SER A 169 8.65 -6.88 1.17
CA SER A 169 7.94 -8.12 0.90
C SER A 169 6.69 -7.89 0.04
N LEU A 170 5.89 -6.88 0.40
CA LEU A 170 4.66 -6.54 -0.30
C LEU A 170 4.94 -5.88 -1.65
N GLY A 171 5.97 -5.02 -1.74
CA GLY A 171 6.40 -4.35 -2.96
C GLY A 171 6.88 -5.36 -4.02
N LEU A 172 7.71 -6.32 -3.63
CA LEU A 172 8.15 -7.42 -4.50
C LEU A 172 6.96 -8.29 -4.96
N THR A 173 6.00 -8.55 -4.06
CA THR A 173 4.82 -9.37 -4.37
C THR A 173 3.85 -8.65 -5.32
N ASN A 174 3.84 -7.32 -5.33
CA ASN A 174 2.93 -6.46 -6.08
C ASN A 174 3.67 -5.41 -6.94
N GLY A 175 4.76 -5.79 -7.60
CA GLY A 175 5.55 -4.90 -8.44
C GLY A 175 4.78 -4.28 -9.61
N GLY A 176 3.73 -4.94 -10.09
CA GLY A 176 2.80 -4.37 -11.07
C GLY A 176 1.88 -3.26 -10.52
N LEU A 177 1.92 -3.00 -9.20
CA LEU A 177 1.21 -1.92 -8.54
C LEU A 177 2.20 -0.89 -8.00
N PHE A 178 3.17 -1.33 -7.18
CA PHE A 178 4.21 -0.46 -6.64
C PHE A 178 5.36 -0.31 -7.60
N THR A 179 5.60 0.90 -8.05
CA THR A 179 6.75 1.24 -8.91
C THR A 179 8.04 1.43 -8.11
N HIS A 180 7.90 1.77 -6.81
CA HIS A 180 9.02 2.05 -5.92
C HIS A 180 8.81 1.43 -4.52
N VAL A 181 9.91 1.11 -3.86
CA VAL A 181 9.93 0.68 -2.46
C VAL A 181 10.97 1.50 -1.69
N LEU A 182 10.55 2.13 -0.59
CA LEU A 182 11.40 2.95 0.29
C LEU A 182 11.55 2.24 1.65
N ALA A 183 12.63 1.50 1.84
CA ALA A 183 12.86 0.67 3.02
C ALA A 183 13.88 1.29 3.98
N PHE A 184 13.40 1.79 5.13
CA PHE A 184 14.23 2.39 6.17
C PHE A 184 14.54 1.38 7.26
N SER A 185 15.79 0.95 7.38
CA SER A 185 16.29 -0.06 8.33
C SER A 185 15.49 -1.38 8.32
N PRO A 186 15.35 -2.06 7.17
CA PRO A 186 14.63 -3.33 7.08
C PRO A 186 15.38 -4.47 7.78
N GLY A 187 14.64 -5.46 8.31
CA GLY A 187 15.19 -6.69 8.87
C GLY A 187 15.38 -7.77 7.81
N PHE A 188 14.41 -7.95 6.91
CA PHE A 188 14.39 -9.02 5.91
C PHE A 188 13.46 -8.69 4.74
N MET A 189 13.34 -9.60 3.79
CA MET A 189 12.29 -9.64 2.79
C MET A 189 11.76 -11.07 2.64
N ALA A 190 10.45 -11.24 2.53
CA ALA A 190 9.75 -12.50 2.38
C ALA A 190 8.58 -12.37 1.40
N PRO A 191 8.84 -12.09 0.11
CA PRO A 191 7.78 -11.99 -0.87
C PRO A 191 7.11 -13.35 -1.09
N ALA A 192 5.78 -13.37 -1.24
CA ALA A 192 5.05 -14.57 -1.62
C ALA A 192 5.38 -15.01 -3.06
N ARG A 193 5.76 -14.03 -3.88
CA ARG A 193 6.21 -14.16 -5.27
C ARG A 193 6.93 -12.88 -5.66
N THR A 194 7.53 -12.83 -6.84
CA THR A 194 8.05 -11.60 -7.41
C THR A 194 7.27 -11.25 -8.67
N GLU A 195 6.87 -9.99 -8.80
CA GLU A 195 6.15 -9.44 -9.96
C GLU A 195 6.85 -8.19 -10.43
N ASP A 196 7.01 -8.03 -11.74
CA ASP A 196 7.61 -6.85 -12.40
C ASP A 196 8.97 -6.42 -11.79
N SER A 197 9.35 -5.17 -11.96
CA SER A 197 10.66 -4.66 -11.54
C SER A 197 10.52 -3.32 -10.81
N PRO A 198 9.96 -3.29 -9.59
CA PRO A 198 9.98 -2.09 -8.78
C PRO A 198 11.42 -1.66 -8.49
N ARG A 199 11.63 -0.35 -8.32
CA ARG A 199 12.91 0.23 -7.92
C ARG A 199 12.98 0.32 -6.40
N PHE A 200 14.16 0.18 -5.81
CA PHE A 200 14.34 0.12 -4.36
C PHE A 200 15.24 1.24 -3.86
N PHE A 201 14.80 1.97 -2.84
CA PHE A 201 15.65 2.77 -1.98
C PHE A 201 15.75 2.07 -0.63
N VAL A 202 16.94 1.69 -0.22
CA VAL A 202 17.18 1.03 1.07
C VAL A 202 18.14 1.89 1.88
N SER A 203 17.82 2.18 3.14
CA SER A 203 18.74 2.87 4.03
C SER A 203 18.91 2.15 5.36
N HIS A 204 20.08 2.28 6.00
CA HIS A 204 20.35 1.62 7.28
C HIS A 204 21.42 2.35 8.09
N GLY A 205 21.20 2.49 9.40
CA GLY A 205 22.19 3.01 10.33
C GLY A 205 23.32 2.03 10.62
N VAL A 206 24.57 2.41 10.45
CA VAL A 206 25.73 1.50 10.68
C VAL A 206 25.90 1.13 12.16
N ARG A 207 25.28 1.89 13.08
CA ARG A 207 25.26 1.61 14.51
C ARG A 207 23.92 1.05 15.00
N ASP A 208 23.12 0.49 14.10
CA ASP A 208 21.84 -0.10 14.46
C ASP A 208 22.04 -1.33 15.35
N ALA A 209 21.66 -1.20 16.62
CA ALA A 209 21.74 -2.26 17.62
C ALA A 209 20.46 -3.10 17.69
N VAL A 210 19.34 -2.66 17.07
CA VAL A 210 18.06 -3.37 17.02
C VAL A 210 18.07 -4.38 15.88
N LEU A 211 18.41 -3.90 14.69
CA LEU A 211 18.56 -4.71 13.48
C LEU A 211 19.97 -4.54 12.91
N PRO A 212 20.97 -5.29 13.41
CA PRO A 212 22.37 -5.11 12.99
C PRO A 212 22.53 -5.21 11.47
N ILE A 213 23.09 -4.16 10.87
CA ILE A 213 23.19 -3.96 9.43
C ILE A 213 23.81 -5.13 8.66
N ASP A 214 24.82 -5.79 9.25
CA ASP A 214 25.51 -6.95 8.65
C ASP A 214 24.62 -8.19 8.51
N ARG A 215 23.55 -8.24 9.30
CA ARG A 215 22.59 -9.37 9.28
C ARG A 215 21.32 -9.04 8.49
N THR A 216 21.16 -7.81 8.09
CA THR A 216 19.94 -7.24 7.50
C THR A 216 20.22 -6.60 6.12
N SER A 217 20.31 -5.28 6.00
CA SER A 217 20.43 -4.61 4.71
C SER A 217 21.65 -5.03 3.89
N ARG A 218 22.80 -5.25 4.50
CA ARG A 218 23.99 -5.78 3.80
C ARG A 218 23.82 -7.19 3.24
N ARG A 219 22.75 -7.90 3.59
CA ARG A 219 22.34 -9.17 2.98
C ARG A 219 21.16 -9.04 2.04
N VAL A 220 20.25 -8.12 2.34
CA VAL A 220 19.05 -7.87 1.51
C VAL A 220 19.45 -7.21 0.20
N VAL A 221 20.25 -6.14 0.25
CA VAL A 221 20.62 -5.35 -0.93
C VAL A 221 21.32 -6.21 -2.00
N PRO A 222 22.38 -6.97 -1.73
CA PRO A 222 23.02 -7.81 -2.75
C PRO A 222 22.07 -8.85 -3.35
N ARG A 223 21.05 -9.31 -2.61
CA ARG A 223 20.07 -10.26 -3.14
C ARG A 223 19.09 -9.58 -4.11
N LEU A 224 18.70 -8.34 -3.85
CA LEU A 224 17.89 -7.54 -4.77
C LEU A 224 18.68 -7.26 -6.07
N GLU A 225 19.93 -6.81 -5.95
CA GLU A 225 20.80 -6.52 -7.08
C GLU A 225 21.09 -7.79 -7.92
N ALA A 226 21.38 -8.92 -7.27
CA ALA A 226 21.58 -10.22 -7.95
C ALA A 226 20.32 -10.72 -8.65
N ALA A 227 19.12 -10.31 -8.19
CA ALA A 227 17.85 -10.59 -8.85
C ALA A 227 17.54 -9.60 -9.99
N GLY A 228 18.41 -8.61 -10.26
CA GLY A 228 18.30 -7.66 -11.36
C GLY A 228 17.50 -6.40 -11.03
N TYR A 229 17.19 -6.15 -9.76
CA TYR A 229 16.49 -4.93 -9.37
C TYR A 229 17.43 -3.73 -9.27
N GLU A 230 16.93 -2.55 -9.61
CA GLU A 230 17.61 -1.27 -9.36
C GLU A 230 17.51 -0.91 -7.87
N VAL A 231 18.68 -0.74 -7.21
CA VAL A 231 18.74 -0.44 -5.77
C VAL A 231 19.60 0.79 -5.53
N GLU A 232 19.02 1.81 -4.91
CA GLU A 232 19.74 2.92 -4.30
C GLU A 232 19.95 2.60 -2.82
N TYR A 233 21.20 2.37 -2.40
CA TYR A 233 21.53 1.99 -1.03
C TYR A 233 22.27 3.08 -0.28
N ARG A 234 21.78 3.42 0.94
CA ARG A 234 22.35 4.47 1.80
C ARG A 234 22.64 3.93 3.20
N GLU A 235 23.91 3.88 3.58
CA GLU A 235 24.32 3.72 4.97
C GLU A 235 24.54 5.08 5.61
N PHE A 236 24.15 5.23 6.89
CA PHE A 236 24.33 6.51 7.62
C PHE A 236 24.89 6.27 9.02
N PRO A 237 25.64 7.25 9.60
CA PRO A 237 26.37 7.08 10.86
C PRO A 237 25.48 7.26 12.09
N ASP A 238 24.39 6.47 12.19
CA ASP A 238 23.44 6.49 13.31
C ASP A 238 22.93 5.09 13.65
N GLY A 239 22.00 5.00 14.64
CA GLY A 239 21.32 3.78 15.10
C GLY A 239 20.05 3.45 14.31
N HIS A 240 19.09 2.81 15.01
CA HIS A 240 17.80 2.38 14.46
C HIS A 240 16.82 3.56 14.35
N THR A 241 16.91 4.32 13.26
CA THR A 241 16.13 5.55 13.04
C THR A 241 15.95 5.85 11.56
N VAL A 242 15.13 6.87 11.25
CA VAL A 242 15.00 7.48 9.92
C VAL A 242 15.44 8.95 10.03
N PRO A 243 16.70 9.28 9.73
CA PRO A 243 17.14 10.67 9.75
C PRO A 243 16.36 11.51 8.73
N PRO A 244 15.99 12.76 9.04
CA PRO A 244 15.23 13.62 8.11
C PRO A 244 15.92 13.83 6.75
N GLY A 245 17.26 13.85 6.71
CA GLY A 245 18.01 13.90 5.44
C GLY A 245 17.80 12.65 4.59
N VAL A 246 17.83 11.47 5.19
CA VAL A 246 17.61 10.20 4.50
C VAL A 246 16.18 10.08 3.98
N ALA A 247 15.18 10.49 4.77
CA ALA A 247 13.80 10.52 4.33
C ALA A 247 13.61 11.45 3.12
N ARG A 248 14.26 12.64 3.14
CA ARG A 248 14.23 13.59 2.02
C ARG A 248 14.88 13.01 0.77
N ASP A 249 16.07 12.38 0.89
CA ASP A 249 16.76 11.76 -0.24
C ASP A 249 15.90 10.64 -0.87
N ALA A 250 15.25 9.82 -0.04
CA ALA A 250 14.36 8.75 -0.51
C ALA A 250 13.15 9.29 -1.28
N VAL A 251 12.51 10.35 -0.77
CA VAL A 251 11.37 11.00 -1.43
C VAL A 251 11.81 11.69 -2.74
N ALA A 252 12.94 12.39 -2.73
CA ALA A 252 13.50 13.03 -3.93
C ALA A 252 13.83 11.99 -5.00
N TRP A 253 14.42 10.86 -4.62
CA TRP A 253 14.71 9.75 -5.52
C TRP A 253 13.42 9.13 -6.11
N PHE A 254 12.39 8.94 -5.29
CA PHE A 254 11.09 8.42 -5.74
C PHE A 254 10.41 9.34 -6.76
N LEU A 255 10.50 10.66 -6.57
CA LEU A 255 9.80 11.63 -7.42
C LEU A 255 10.61 12.06 -8.66
N GLY A 256 11.92 11.91 -8.62
CA GLY A 256 12.85 12.32 -9.67
C GLY A 256 13.18 11.23 -10.69
N GLY A 257 12.69 10.02 -10.49
CA GLY A 257 12.97 8.85 -11.33
C GLY A 257 12.06 8.69 -12.52
#